data_9c1c1bf8c0eb4531e0560f0c4a45dbb3
#
_entry.id   9c1c1bf8c0eb4531e0560f0c4a45dbb3
#
_cell.length_a   1.000
_cell.length_b   1.000
_cell.length_c   1.000
_cell.angle_alpha   90.00
_cell.angle_beta   90.00
_cell.angle_gamma   90.00
#
_symmetry.space_group_name_H-M   'P 1'
#
loop_
_entity.id
_entity.type
_entity.pdbx_description
1 polymer ?
#
loop_
_entity_poly.entity_id
_entity_poly.type
_entity_poly.pdbx_seq_one_letter_code
_entity_poly.pdbx_strand_id
1 'polypeptide(L)'
;MGIRITTLSENTAGRGDFLGEWGLSILVETDEVTILLDTGKSVSVTYNADSLGVDLRKIDKIVLSHGHYDHTGGLGPLLRRMNKRVEVIAHPDIWQPKYARREGKPDRYIGIPFQRNELESLGASFQLTSQPMHIAKGVITTGEVPMVNSFEHIDNGLFVKEDAAWTPDKVMDDLALIVKTRQGLTVIMGCAHRGMINTLYHAKRIAGDEKIYAVIGGSHLISASEERLAQTIAALRELVVQKLGLCHCTDLPATSVLAQEFGEKFFFNNAGNITQWP
;
A
#
# COMPACT_ATOMS: atom_id res chain seq x y z
N MET A 1 -7.28 19.63 6.69
CA MET A 1 -5.86 19.23 6.73
C MET A 1 -5.39 19.10 5.31
N GLY A 2 -4.25 19.71 4.99
CA GLY A 2 -3.58 19.50 3.70
C GLY A 2 -2.82 18.18 3.70
N ILE A 3 -2.63 17.63 2.49
CA ILE A 3 -1.85 16.41 2.29
C ILE A 3 -0.95 16.58 1.08
N ARG A 4 0.30 16.12 1.20
CA ARG A 4 1.24 15.93 0.09
C ARG A 4 1.65 14.47 0.05
N ILE A 5 1.59 13.87 -1.13
CA ILE A 5 1.88 12.46 -1.36
C ILE A 5 3.00 12.37 -2.39
N THR A 6 4.06 11.66 -2.04
CA THR A 6 5.21 11.43 -2.92
C THR A 6 5.41 9.92 -3.06
N THR A 7 5.36 9.40 -4.28
CA THR A 7 5.64 7.98 -4.55
C THR A 7 7.14 7.78 -4.68
N LEU A 8 7.77 7.13 -3.69
CA LEU A 8 9.21 6.89 -3.64
C LEU A 8 9.62 5.60 -4.34
N SER A 9 8.77 4.58 -4.35
CA SER A 9 8.99 3.32 -5.08
C SER A 9 7.73 2.90 -5.80
N GLU A 10 7.87 2.52 -7.06
CA GLU A 10 6.83 1.96 -7.92
C GLU A 10 7.50 1.25 -9.10
N ASN A 11 6.75 0.42 -9.83
CA ASN A 11 7.26 -0.41 -10.92
C ASN A 11 7.84 0.42 -12.08
N THR A 12 7.34 1.64 -12.27
CA THR A 12 7.67 2.53 -13.39
C THR A 12 8.38 3.79 -12.90
N ALA A 13 9.54 4.09 -13.44
CA ALA A 13 10.22 5.35 -13.21
C ALA A 13 9.48 6.49 -13.93
N GLY A 14 9.07 7.53 -13.21
CA GLY A 14 8.40 8.69 -13.78
C GLY A 14 9.31 9.56 -14.66
N ARG A 15 10.62 9.51 -14.42
CA ARG A 15 11.68 10.21 -15.17
C ARG A 15 12.96 9.41 -15.14
N GLY A 16 13.93 9.78 -15.99
CA GLY A 16 15.20 9.07 -16.14
C GLY A 16 16.16 9.13 -14.95
N ASP A 17 15.90 9.98 -13.97
CA ASP A 17 16.67 10.12 -12.72
C ASP A 17 16.08 9.33 -11.55
N PHE A 18 15.01 8.57 -11.78
CA PHE A 18 14.40 7.68 -10.78
C PHE A 18 14.64 6.20 -11.10
N LEU A 19 14.61 5.38 -10.06
CA LEU A 19 14.59 3.93 -10.16
C LEU A 19 13.15 3.42 -10.05
N GLY A 20 12.71 2.64 -11.04
CA GLY A 20 11.53 1.78 -10.93
C GLY A 20 11.96 0.39 -10.44
N GLU A 21 11.19 -0.20 -9.54
CA GLU A 21 11.34 -1.60 -9.14
C GLU A 21 9.97 -2.19 -8.82
N TRP A 22 9.82 -3.50 -8.96
CA TRP A 22 8.59 -4.17 -8.55
C TRP A 22 8.39 -4.02 -7.04
N GLY A 23 7.62 -3.03 -6.63
CA GLY A 23 7.39 -2.69 -5.22
C GLY A 23 6.74 -1.34 -5.06
N LEU A 24 6.22 -1.05 -3.88
CA LEU A 24 5.54 0.20 -3.59
C LEU A 24 6.07 0.85 -2.32
N SER A 25 6.23 2.18 -2.35
CA SER A 25 6.45 3.01 -1.17
C SER A 25 5.93 4.41 -1.41
N ILE A 26 5.11 4.90 -0.50
CA ILE A 26 4.44 6.19 -0.60
C ILE A 26 4.71 7.02 0.66
N LEU A 27 5.34 8.17 0.49
CA LEU A 27 5.51 9.16 1.54
C LEU A 27 4.26 10.05 1.61
N VAL A 28 3.69 10.15 2.80
CA VAL A 28 2.49 10.93 3.11
C VAL A 28 2.85 11.99 4.13
N GLU A 29 2.79 13.24 3.72
CA GLU A 29 3.08 14.41 4.56
C GLU A 29 1.78 15.17 4.82
N THR A 30 1.51 15.42 6.10
CA THR A 30 0.37 16.22 6.56
C THR A 30 0.88 17.31 7.50
N ASP A 31 -0.02 18.21 7.93
CA ASP A 31 0.32 19.22 8.94
C ASP A 31 0.67 18.59 10.32
N GLU A 32 0.28 17.34 10.56
CA GLU A 32 0.36 16.66 11.86
C GLU A 32 1.48 15.59 11.92
N VAL A 33 1.77 14.91 10.81
CA VAL A 33 2.66 13.76 10.80
C VAL A 33 3.19 13.45 9.40
N THR A 34 4.41 12.95 9.32
CA THR A 34 5.02 12.40 8.10
C THR A 34 5.10 10.88 8.23
N ILE A 35 4.42 10.17 7.33
CA ILE A 35 4.30 8.71 7.33
C ILE A 35 4.89 8.16 6.03
N LEU A 36 5.65 7.08 6.14
CA LEU A 36 5.97 6.24 4.98
C LEU A 36 5.07 5.00 4.99
N LEU A 37 4.22 4.87 3.98
CA LEU A 37 3.47 3.63 3.73
C LEU A 37 4.30 2.74 2.82
N ASP A 38 4.66 1.56 3.32
CA ASP A 38 5.52 0.56 2.67
C ASP A 38 6.94 1.05 2.33
N THR A 39 7.81 0.13 1.95
CA THR A 39 9.24 0.44 1.80
C THR A 39 9.84 -0.03 0.47
N GLY A 40 9.00 -0.46 -0.49
CA GLY A 40 9.48 -1.04 -1.74
C GLY A 40 10.16 -2.39 -1.55
N LYS A 41 10.76 -2.86 -2.62
CA LYS A 41 11.45 -4.17 -2.66
C LYS A 41 12.88 -4.10 -2.16
N SER A 42 13.60 -3.00 -2.45
CA SER A 42 15.03 -2.95 -2.17
C SER A 42 15.55 -1.53 -1.87
N VAL A 43 16.20 -0.88 -2.82
CA VAL A 43 16.90 0.41 -2.62
C VAL A 43 16.23 1.60 -3.29
N SER A 44 15.19 1.39 -4.09
CA SER A 44 14.55 2.47 -4.86
C SER A 44 14.04 3.59 -3.96
N VAL A 45 13.51 3.26 -2.77
CA VAL A 45 13.03 4.26 -1.79
C VAL A 45 14.13 5.23 -1.40
N THR A 46 15.31 4.71 -1.02
CA THR A 46 16.43 5.55 -0.57
C THR A 46 17.04 6.33 -1.73
N TYR A 47 17.19 5.70 -2.89
CA TYR A 47 17.71 6.34 -4.09
C TYR A 47 16.78 7.48 -4.57
N ASN A 48 15.50 7.20 -4.71
CA ASN A 48 14.51 8.18 -5.20
C ASN A 48 14.29 9.32 -4.18
N ALA A 49 14.37 9.03 -2.88
CA ALA A 49 14.33 10.06 -1.85
C ALA A 49 15.51 11.04 -2.00
N ASP A 50 16.73 10.53 -2.24
CA ASP A 50 17.92 11.38 -2.48
C ASP A 50 17.74 12.22 -3.76
N SER A 51 17.24 11.61 -4.86
CA SER A 51 16.97 12.31 -6.13
C SER A 51 15.89 13.41 -6.00
N LEU A 52 14.93 13.23 -5.07
CA LEU A 52 13.86 14.21 -4.79
C LEU A 52 14.23 15.22 -3.70
N GLY A 53 15.39 15.09 -3.04
CA GLY A 53 15.78 15.90 -1.90
C GLY A 53 14.92 15.63 -0.64
N VAL A 54 14.32 14.44 -0.52
CA VAL A 54 13.51 14.04 0.63
C VAL A 54 14.42 13.59 1.76
N ASP A 55 14.34 14.26 2.91
CA ASP A 55 15.05 13.84 4.12
C ASP A 55 14.28 12.74 4.85
N LEU A 56 14.70 11.49 4.67
CA LEU A 56 14.08 10.32 5.27
C LEU A 56 14.10 10.34 6.81
N ARG A 57 14.96 11.13 7.44
CA ARG A 57 15.00 11.31 8.91
C ARG A 57 13.79 12.06 9.45
N LYS A 58 13.04 12.77 8.59
CA LYS A 58 11.79 13.46 8.94
C LYS A 58 10.57 12.54 9.00
N ILE A 59 10.69 11.29 8.56
CA ILE A 59 9.60 10.32 8.69
C ILE A 59 9.36 10.04 10.17
N ASP A 60 8.16 10.31 10.67
CA ASP A 60 7.77 10.08 12.06
C ASP A 60 7.42 8.61 12.31
N LYS A 61 6.72 7.99 11.35
CA LYS A 61 6.24 6.61 11.45
C LYS A 61 6.32 5.90 10.09
N ILE A 62 6.49 4.59 10.15
CA ILE A 62 6.36 3.70 8.99
C ILE A 62 5.10 2.87 9.20
N VAL A 63 4.29 2.71 8.16
CA VAL A 63 3.14 1.80 8.14
C VAL A 63 3.43 0.74 7.08
N LEU A 64 3.35 -0.54 7.45
CA LEU A 64 3.46 -1.63 6.49
C LEU A 64 2.06 -2.15 6.19
N SER A 65 1.67 -2.08 4.93
CA SER A 65 0.34 -2.49 4.49
C SER A 65 0.13 -3.99 4.64
N HIS A 66 1.13 -4.79 4.29
CA HIS A 66 1.14 -6.25 4.41
C HIS A 66 2.57 -6.81 4.28
N GLY A 67 2.74 -8.10 4.56
CA GLY A 67 4.06 -8.73 4.71
C GLY A 67 4.74 -9.19 3.43
N HIS A 68 4.33 -8.78 2.23
CA HIS A 68 5.04 -9.17 1.01
C HIS A 68 6.37 -8.42 0.86
N TYR A 69 7.36 -9.12 0.26
CA TYR A 69 8.75 -8.64 0.13
C TYR A 69 8.87 -7.34 -0.69
N ASP A 70 7.97 -7.10 -1.62
CA ASP A 70 7.92 -5.92 -2.49
C ASP A 70 7.32 -4.68 -1.81
N HIS A 71 6.84 -4.83 -0.57
CA HIS A 71 6.41 -3.76 0.33
C HIS A 71 7.33 -3.61 1.55
N THR A 72 8.08 -4.65 1.90
CA THR A 72 8.87 -4.70 3.13
C THR A 72 10.38 -4.82 2.90
N GLY A 73 10.81 -5.16 1.68
CA GLY A 73 12.22 -5.46 1.40
C GLY A 73 13.15 -4.26 1.48
N GLY A 74 12.64 -3.04 1.30
CA GLY A 74 13.39 -1.81 1.49
C GLY A 74 13.55 -1.37 2.95
N LEU A 75 12.88 -2.03 3.91
CA LEU A 75 12.87 -1.59 5.31
C LEU A 75 14.27 -1.60 5.95
N GLY A 76 15.06 -2.64 5.75
CA GLY A 76 16.43 -2.70 6.28
C GLY A 76 17.34 -1.59 5.74
N PRO A 77 17.47 -1.39 4.42
CA PRO A 77 18.18 -0.26 3.82
C PRO A 77 17.67 1.10 4.30
N LEU A 78 16.35 1.27 4.40
CA LEU A 78 15.71 2.52 4.89
C LEU A 78 16.12 2.83 6.32
N LEU A 79 16.01 1.87 7.25
CA LEU A 79 16.36 2.04 8.66
C LEU A 79 17.84 2.43 8.83
N ARG A 80 18.75 1.77 8.09
CA ARG A 80 20.17 2.15 8.08
C ARG A 80 20.38 3.59 7.60
N ARG A 81 19.63 4.02 6.57
CA ARG A 81 19.73 5.38 6.03
C ARG A 81 19.14 6.43 6.98
N MET A 82 18.03 6.13 7.64
CA MET A 82 17.38 6.98 8.65
C MET A 82 18.27 7.16 9.89
N ASN A 83 18.95 6.10 10.32
CA ASN A 83 19.84 6.06 11.49
C ASN A 83 19.19 6.67 12.75
N LYS A 84 17.93 6.32 13.02
CA LYS A 84 17.16 6.75 14.18
C LYS A 84 16.16 5.68 14.60
N ARG A 85 15.61 5.80 15.81
CA ARG A 85 14.46 5.00 16.22
C ARG A 85 13.21 5.48 15.50
N VAL A 86 12.38 4.55 15.01
CA VAL A 86 11.12 4.81 14.34
C VAL A 86 10.09 3.74 14.69
N GLU A 87 8.85 4.18 14.91
CA GLU A 87 7.73 3.27 15.09
C GLU A 87 7.30 2.69 13.75
N VAL A 88 7.14 1.36 13.71
CA VAL A 88 6.65 0.61 12.55
C VAL A 88 5.32 -0.02 12.91
N ILE A 89 4.25 0.48 12.32
CA ILE A 89 2.87 0.01 12.53
C ILE A 89 2.56 -1.05 11.50
N ALA A 90 2.08 -2.21 11.94
CA ALA A 90 1.74 -3.32 11.07
C ALA A 90 0.69 -4.25 11.71
N HIS A 91 0.17 -5.17 10.92
CA HIS A 91 -0.66 -6.26 11.43
C HIS A 91 0.20 -7.34 12.10
N PRO A 92 -0.30 -8.09 13.12
CA PRO A 92 0.44 -9.21 13.71
C PRO A 92 0.88 -10.28 12.72
N ASP A 93 0.05 -10.58 11.71
CA ASP A 93 0.30 -11.61 10.68
C ASP A 93 1.36 -11.21 9.65
N ILE A 94 1.94 -10.00 9.77
CA ILE A 94 2.98 -9.53 8.84
C ILE A 94 4.22 -10.46 8.84
N TRP A 95 4.43 -11.21 9.92
CA TRP A 95 5.55 -12.15 10.09
C TRP A 95 5.25 -13.57 9.61
N GLN A 96 4.03 -13.85 9.15
CA GLN A 96 3.71 -15.18 8.63
C GLN A 96 4.59 -15.53 7.44
N PRO A 97 5.05 -16.79 7.32
CA PRO A 97 5.87 -17.23 6.20
C PRO A 97 5.01 -17.38 4.94
N LYS A 98 4.93 -16.32 4.17
CA LYS A 98 4.11 -16.18 2.98
C LYS A 98 4.80 -16.72 1.74
N TYR A 99 4.04 -17.43 0.89
CA TYR A 99 4.54 -18.05 -0.34
C TYR A 99 3.58 -17.85 -1.49
N ALA A 100 4.15 -17.71 -2.71
CA ALA A 100 3.42 -17.86 -3.96
C ALA A 100 3.61 -19.30 -4.46
N ARG A 101 2.49 -19.99 -4.71
CA ARG A 101 2.45 -21.36 -5.25
C ARG A 101 1.64 -21.38 -6.54
N ARG A 102 2.20 -21.94 -7.58
CA ARG A 102 1.54 -22.07 -8.88
C ARG A 102 1.86 -23.44 -9.46
N GLU A 103 0.88 -24.10 -10.03
CA GLU A 103 1.06 -25.39 -10.67
C GLU A 103 2.22 -25.38 -11.68
N GLY A 104 3.08 -26.38 -11.63
CA GLY A 104 4.25 -26.50 -12.49
C GLY A 104 5.40 -25.52 -12.21
N LYS A 105 5.34 -24.71 -11.15
CA LYS A 105 6.42 -23.79 -10.74
C LYS A 105 6.92 -24.11 -9.33
N PRO A 106 8.20 -23.86 -9.01
CA PRO A 106 8.69 -23.95 -7.64
C PRO A 106 7.95 -23.00 -6.70
N ASP A 107 7.73 -23.45 -5.46
CA ASP A 107 7.20 -22.58 -4.40
C ASP A 107 8.18 -21.44 -4.15
N ARG A 108 7.69 -20.21 -4.11
CA ARG A 108 8.50 -19.01 -3.91
C ARG A 108 8.12 -18.32 -2.61
N TYR A 109 9.09 -18.11 -1.72
CA TYR A 109 8.90 -17.26 -0.55
C TYR A 109 8.67 -15.81 -1.00
N ILE A 110 7.62 -15.20 -0.47
CA ILE A 110 7.20 -13.83 -0.77
C ILE A 110 6.98 -12.98 0.48
N GLY A 111 7.31 -13.49 1.65
CA GLY A 111 7.18 -12.79 2.93
C GLY A 111 8.31 -11.77 3.18
N ILE A 112 8.31 -11.17 4.36
CA ILE A 112 9.36 -10.25 4.83
C ILE A 112 10.74 -10.91 4.73
N PRO A 113 11.74 -10.28 4.08
CA PRO A 113 13.08 -10.86 3.88
C PRO A 113 14.04 -10.63 5.06
N PHE A 114 13.53 -10.23 6.22
CA PHE A 114 14.29 -9.91 7.43
C PHE A 114 13.75 -10.63 8.65
N GLN A 115 14.59 -10.83 9.64
CA GLN A 115 14.16 -11.22 10.98
C GLN A 115 13.74 -9.96 11.78
N ARG A 116 12.75 -10.10 12.65
CA ARG A 116 12.26 -9.00 13.48
C ARG A 116 13.37 -8.35 14.32
N ASN A 117 14.17 -9.16 15.01
CA ASN A 117 15.27 -8.69 15.84
C ASN A 117 16.36 -7.94 15.05
N GLU A 118 16.58 -8.30 13.76
CA GLU A 118 17.47 -7.56 12.88
C GLU A 118 16.97 -6.13 12.67
N LEU A 119 15.70 -5.97 12.32
CA LEU A 119 15.09 -4.66 12.10
C LEU A 119 15.02 -3.83 13.39
N GLU A 120 14.72 -4.45 14.52
CA GLU A 120 14.74 -3.79 15.83
C GLU A 120 16.14 -3.30 16.20
N SER A 121 17.19 -4.06 15.88
CA SER A 121 18.58 -3.61 16.04
C SER A 121 18.96 -2.39 15.20
N LEU A 122 18.26 -2.18 14.07
CA LEU A 122 18.40 -1.02 13.20
C LEU A 122 17.53 0.18 13.62
N GLY A 123 16.76 0.04 14.71
CA GLY A 123 15.96 1.12 15.27
C GLY A 123 14.46 1.02 15.04
N ALA A 124 13.95 -0.06 14.44
CA ALA A 124 12.51 -0.27 14.33
C ALA A 124 11.90 -0.58 15.71
N SER A 125 10.72 -0.01 16.00
CA SER A 125 9.88 -0.35 17.15
C SER A 125 8.51 -0.77 16.63
N PHE A 126 8.23 -2.07 16.62
CA PHE A 126 7.00 -2.60 16.03
C PHE A 126 5.79 -2.41 16.94
N GLN A 127 4.76 -1.72 16.44
CA GLN A 127 3.43 -1.66 17.01
C GLN A 127 2.48 -2.49 16.15
N LEU A 128 2.05 -3.64 16.67
CA LEU A 128 1.22 -4.59 15.93
C LEU A 128 -0.24 -4.47 16.37
N THR A 129 -1.16 -4.32 15.40
CA THR A 129 -2.59 -4.25 15.65
C THR A 129 -3.38 -4.79 14.47
N SER A 130 -4.46 -5.54 14.76
CA SER A 130 -5.46 -5.97 13.77
C SER A 130 -6.64 -4.97 13.67
N GLN A 131 -6.72 -4.02 14.60
CA GLN A 131 -7.81 -3.05 14.68
C GLN A 131 -7.44 -1.72 14.02
N PRO A 132 -8.42 -0.92 13.58
CA PRO A 132 -8.17 0.45 13.15
C PRO A 132 -7.42 1.24 14.22
N MET A 133 -6.39 1.97 13.81
CA MET A 133 -5.54 2.73 14.71
C MET A 133 -5.43 4.19 14.29
N HIS A 134 -5.73 5.11 15.21
CA HIS A 134 -5.46 6.53 15.01
C HIS A 134 -3.96 6.81 15.18
N ILE A 135 -3.31 7.24 14.09
CA ILE A 135 -1.87 7.57 14.08
C ILE A 135 -1.65 9.02 14.48
N ALA A 136 -2.47 9.91 13.96
CA ALA A 136 -2.48 11.34 14.25
C ALA A 136 -3.91 11.87 14.03
N LYS A 137 -4.13 13.16 14.28
CA LYS A 137 -5.44 13.78 14.01
C LYS A 137 -5.79 13.62 12.53
N GLY A 138 -6.91 12.95 12.27
CA GLY A 138 -7.40 12.70 10.90
C GLY A 138 -6.60 11.68 10.09
N VAL A 139 -5.68 10.93 10.72
CA VAL A 139 -4.89 9.87 10.06
C VAL A 139 -5.12 8.55 10.78
N ILE A 140 -5.62 7.54 10.07
CA ILE A 140 -6.09 6.28 10.63
C ILE A 140 -5.63 5.12 9.75
N THR A 141 -5.20 3.98 10.32
CA THR A 141 -5.08 2.72 9.58
C THR A 141 -6.41 1.97 9.59
N THR A 142 -6.70 1.20 8.54
CA THR A 142 -7.95 0.42 8.49
C THR A 142 -7.98 -0.74 9.47
N GLY A 143 -6.83 -1.27 9.92
CA GLY A 143 -6.78 -2.62 10.46
C GLY A 143 -7.23 -3.63 9.40
N GLU A 144 -7.74 -4.79 9.84
CA GLU A 144 -8.24 -5.84 8.96
C GLU A 144 -9.40 -5.35 8.08
N VAL A 145 -9.30 -5.56 6.78
CA VAL A 145 -10.35 -5.21 5.81
C VAL A 145 -11.33 -6.37 5.65
N PRO A 146 -12.63 -6.22 5.95
CA PRO A 146 -13.62 -7.28 5.75
C PRO A 146 -13.95 -7.46 4.25
N MET A 147 -14.15 -8.72 3.83
CA MET A 147 -14.66 -9.06 2.50
C MET A 147 -16.18 -8.90 2.52
N VAL A 148 -16.73 -7.83 1.92
CA VAL A 148 -18.16 -7.50 1.99
C VAL A 148 -18.89 -7.56 0.65
N ASN A 149 -18.16 -7.49 -0.48
CA ASN A 149 -18.74 -7.69 -1.80
C ASN A 149 -18.41 -9.10 -2.32
N SER A 150 -19.12 -9.55 -3.38
CA SER A 150 -19.02 -10.90 -3.95
C SER A 150 -18.06 -11.01 -5.13
N PHE A 151 -17.53 -9.89 -5.65
CA PHE A 151 -16.70 -9.91 -6.86
C PHE A 151 -15.21 -9.73 -6.59
N GLU A 152 -14.83 -9.27 -5.41
CA GLU A 152 -13.43 -9.24 -5.00
C GLU A 152 -13.08 -10.49 -4.22
N HIS A 153 -11.97 -11.11 -4.57
CA HIS A 153 -11.45 -12.32 -3.94
C HIS A 153 -9.93 -12.27 -3.90
N ILE A 154 -9.36 -12.98 -2.94
CA ILE A 154 -7.91 -13.11 -2.76
C ILE A 154 -7.37 -14.07 -3.83
N ASP A 155 -6.16 -13.83 -4.32
CA ASP A 155 -5.47 -14.71 -5.28
C ASP A 155 -5.28 -16.12 -4.67
N ASN A 156 -5.77 -17.15 -5.38
CA ASN A 156 -5.66 -18.54 -4.96
C ASN A 156 -4.22 -19.08 -4.95
N GLY A 157 -3.26 -18.35 -5.50
CA GLY A 157 -1.84 -18.68 -5.51
C GLY A 157 -1.08 -18.27 -4.25
N LEU A 158 -1.73 -17.64 -3.25
CA LEU A 158 -1.12 -17.16 -2.02
C LEU A 158 -1.33 -18.19 -0.88
N PHE A 159 -0.23 -18.53 -0.21
CA PHE A 159 -0.22 -19.51 0.87
C PHE A 159 0.65 -19.06 2.03
N VAL A 160 0.28 -19.50 3.22
CA VAL A 160 1.12 -19.50 4.42
C VAL A 160 1.62 -20.92 4.67
N LYS A 161 2.88 -21.05 5.08
CA LYS A 161 3.46 -22.33 5.46
C LYS A 161 3.79 -22.31 6.95
N GLU A 162 3.07 -23.12 7.72
CA GLU A 162 3.35 -23.34 9.15
C GLU A 162 3.79 -24.80 9.34
N ASP A 163 4.99 -24.98 9.84
CA ASP A 163 5.67 -26.29 9.92
C ASP A 163 5.71 -27.00 8.55
N ALA A 164 4.98 -28.09 8.40
CA ALA A 164 4.85 -28.83 7.13
C ALA A 164 3.50 -28.58 6.41
N ALA A 165 2.60 -27.78 6.99
CA ALA A 165 1.25 -27.56 6.46
C ALA A 165 1.20 -26.32 5.55
N TRP A 166 0.45 -26.41 4.47
CA TRP A 166 0.14 -25.31 3.57
C TRP A 166 -1.31 -24.90 3.76
N THR A 167 -1.54 -23.64 4.09
CA THR A 167 -2.89 -23.06 4.19
C THR A 167 -3.03 -21.90 3.21
N PRO A 168 -4.19 -21.73 2.53
CA PRO A 168 -4.43 -20.52 1.74
C PRO A 168 -4.26 -19.27 2.58
N ASP A 169 -3.46 -18.32 2.11
CA ASP A 169 -3.28 -17.03 2.80
C ASP A 169 -4.53 -16.17 2.62
N LYS A 170 -5.14 -15.79 3.73
CA LYS A 170 -6.28 -14.86 3.75
C LYS A 170 -5.86 -13.40 3.72
N VAL A 171 -4.55 -13.14 3.71
CA VAL A 171 -3.91 -11.82 3.72
C VAL A 171 -4.60 -10.89 4.71
N MET A 172 -4.76 -11.37 5.96
CA MET A 172 -5.45 -10.60 7.02
C MET A 172 -4.69 -9.32 7.39
N ASP A 173 -3.40 -9.30 7.09
CA ASP A 173 -2.49 -8.18 7.31
C ASP A 173 -2.67 -7.04 6.29
N ASP A 174 -3.49 -7.22 5.23
CA ASP A 174 -3.71 -6.19 4.20
C ASP A 174 -4.52 -5.01 4.76
N LEU A 175 -3.83 -3.92 5.03
CA LEU A 175 -4.40 -2.69 5.58
C LEU A 175 -4.10 -1.48 4.68
N ALA A 176 -4.86 -0.41 4.86
CA ALA A 176 -4.69 0.86 4.17
C ALA A 176 -4.58 2.02 5.16
N LEU A 177 -4.07 3.15 4.66
CA LEU A 177 -4.02 4.42 5.38
C LEU A 177 -5.18 5.31 4.91
N ILE A 178 -5.91 5.90 5.85
CA ILE A 178 -6.99 6.85 5.63
C ILE A 178 -6.52 8.22 6.12
N VAL A 179 -6.59 9.23 5.27
CA VAL A 179 -6.29 10.62 5.64
C VAL A 179 -7.54 11.48 5.40
N LYS A 180 -8.03 12.12 6.45
CA LYS A 180 -9.17 13.05 6.38
C LYS A 180 -8.68 14.42 5.92
N THR A 181 -9.08 14.84 4.74
CA THR A 181 -8.76 16.13 4.16
C THR A 181 -9.99 17.04 4.08
N ARG A 182 -9.82 18.29 3.72
CA ARG A 182 -10.97 19.21 3.46
C ARG A 182 -11.82 18.77 2.26
N GLN A 183 -11.23 18.00 1.33
CA GLN A 183 -11.91 17.51 0.14
C GLN A 183 -12.74 16.24 0.41
N GLY A 184 -12.39 15.49 1.46
CA GLY A 184 -12.91 14.17 1.82
C GLY A 184 -11.78 13.21 2.18
N LEU A 185 -12.08 11.92 2.20
CA LEU A 185 -11.11 10.88 2.50
C LEU A 185 -10.11 10.69 1.36
N THR A 186 -8.84 10.63 1.68
CA THR A 186 -7.80 10.05 0.85
C THR A 186 -7.47 8.67 1.39
N VAL A 187 -7.71 7.63 0.60
CA VAL A 187 -7.39 6.24 0.96
C VAL A 187 -6.14 5.82 0.20
N ILE A 188 -5.11 5.41 0.93
CA ILE A 188 -3.81 5.03 0.37
C ILE A 188 -3.57 3.56 0.71
N MET A 189 -3.40 2.73 -0.31
CA MET A 189 -3.34 1.28 -0.22
C MET A 189 -1.95 0.76 -0.62
N GLY A 190 -1.55 -0.38 -0.05
CA GLY A 190 -0.42 -1.16 -0.57
C GLY A 190 -0.84 -1.91 -1.84
N CYS A 191 -1.35 -3.13 -1.68
CA CYS A 191 -1.88 -3.94 -2.80
C CYS A 191 -3.39 -4.08 -2.83
N ALA A 192 -4.08 -3.89 -1.71
CA ALA A 192 -5.50 -4.17 -1.57
C ALA A 192 -5.87 -5.62 -1.98
N HIS A 193 -5.12 -6.60 -1.45
CA HIS A 193 -5.38 -8.04 -1.70
C HIS A 193 -6.78 -8.47 -1.26
N ARG A 194 -7.31 -7.83 -0.22
CA ARG A 194 -8.68 -8.07 0.26
C ARG A 194 -9.74 -7.28 -0.51
N GLY A 195 -9.35 -6.65 -1.60
CA GLY A 195 -10.20 -5.90 -2.50
C GLY A 195 -10.16 -4.39 -2.25
N MET A 196 -9.94 -3.64 -3.33
CA MET A 196 -9.95 -2.19 -3.29
C MET A 196 -11.32 -1.65 -2.85
N ILE A 197 -12.41 -2.15 -3.40
CA ILE A 197 -13.76 -1.69 -3.08
C ILE A 197 -14.14 -2.06 -1.65
N ASN A 198 -13.78 -3.27 -1.18
CA ASN A 198 -13.91 -3.65 0.22
C ASN A 198 -13.18 -2.67 1.15
N THR A 199 -11.95 -2.29 0.78
CA THR A 199 -11.13 -1.31 1.52
C THR A 199 -11.82 0.05 1.57
N LEU A 200 -12.38 0.52 0.44
CA LEU A 200 -13.06 1.81 0.38
C LEU A 200 -14.35 1.85 1.22
N TYR A 201 -15.18 0.79 1.18
CA TYR A 201 -16.36 0.69 2.03
C TYR A 201 -15.96 0.65 3.52
N HIS A 202 -14.91 -0.09 3.86
CA HIS A 202 -14.41 -0.15 5.23
C HIS A 202 -13.86 1.21 5.70
N ALA A 203 -13.10 1.91 4.85
CA ALA A 203 -12.58 3.24 5.14
C ALA A 203 -13.71 4.25 5.42
N LYS A 204 -14.77 4.25 4.63
CA LYS A 204 -15.98 5.07 4.89
C LYS A 204 -16.59 4.76 6.25
N ARG A 205 -16.78 3.48 6.57
CA ARG A 205 -17.34 3.05 7.85
C ARG A 205 -16.52 3.52 9.04
N ILE A 206 -15.19 3.42 8.98
CA ILE A 206 -14.27 3.88 10.04
C ILE A 206 -14.32 5.40 10.18
N ALA A 207 -14.40 6.12 9.06
CA ALA A 207 -14.35 7.57 9.03
C ALA A 207 -15.70 8.26 9.31
N GLY A 208 -16.81 7.52 9.47
CA GLY A 208 -18.15 8.06 9.69
C GLY A 208 -18.87 8.45 8.39
N ASP A 209 -18.77 7.62 7.36
CA ASP A 209 -19.42 7.75 6.04
C ASP A 209 -19.02 9.00 5.23
N GLU A 210 -17.89 9.59 5.53
CA GLU A 210 -17.36 10.68 4.72
C GLU A 210 -17.11 10.25 3.24
N LYS A 211 -17.27 11.19 2.31
CA LYS A 211 -17.02 10.95 0.88
C LYS A 211 -15.55 10.62 0.63
N ILE A 212 -15.28 9.70 -0.30
CA ILE A 212 -13.93 9.42 -0.76
C ILE A 212 -13.56 10.43 -1.86
N TYR A 213 -12.51 11.21 -1.60
CA TYR A 213 -11.97 12.14 -2.59
C TYR A 213 -10.93 11.50 -3.48
N ALA A 214 -9.96 10.80 -2.89
CA ALA A 214 -8.85 10.20 -3.62
C ALA A 214 -8.58 8.76 -3.19
N VAL A 215 -8.16 7.93 -4.17
CA VAL A 215 -7.71 6.55 -3.99
C VAL A 215 -6.34 6.42 -4.64
N ILE A 216 -5.33 5.99 -3.89
CA ILE A 216 -3.94 5.92 -4.33
C ILE A 216 -3.32 4.58 -3.95
N GLY A 217 -2.45 4.05 -4.80
CA GLY A 217 -1.69 2.83 -4.55
C GLY A 217 -2.09 1.65 -5.41
N GLY A 218 -1.79 0.44 -4.95
CA GLY A 218 -2.11 -0.80 -5.65
C GLY A 218 -3.58 -1.23 -5.46
N SER A 219 -4.13 -1.90 -6.45
CA SER A 219 -5.52 -2.37 -6.45
C SER A 219 -5.67 -3.87 -6.72
N HIS A 220 -4.54 -4.57 -6.88
CA HIS A 220 -4.47 -6.00 -7.20
C HIS A 220 -5.39 -6.45 -8.34
N LEU A 221 -5.44 -5.63 -9.41
CA LEU A 221 -6.22 -5.91 -10.62
C LEU A 221 -5.42 -6.62 -11.71
N ILE A 222 -4.15 -6.94 -11.46
CA ILE A 222 -3.22 -7.61 -12.39
C ILE A 222 -3.79 -8.91 -12.99
N SER A 223 -4.62 -9.63 -12.24
CA SER A 223 -5.26 -10.88 -12.67
C SER A 223 -6.80 -10.80 -12.70
N ALA A 224 -7.34 -9.57 -12.66
CA ALA A 224 -8.78 -9.38 -12.66
C ALA A 224 -9.41 -9.78 -14.00
N SER A 225 -10.54 -10.48 -13.94
CA SER A 225 -11.38 -10.69 -15.12
C SER A 225 -12.00 -9.37 -15.60
N GLU A 226 -12.43 -9.33 -16.87
CA GLU A 226 -13.16 -8.18 -17.41
C GLU A 226 -14.40 -7.85 -16.56
N GLU A 227 -15.10 -8.89 -16.08
CA GLU A 227 -16.27 -8.71 -15.21
C GLU A 227 -15.90 -8.05 -13.87
N ARG A 228 -14.83 -8.52 -13.19
CA ARG A 228 -14.35 -7.89 -11.95
C ARG A 228 -13.93 -6.45 -12.19
N LEU A 229 -13.25 -6.17 -13.30
CA LEU A 229 -12.84 -4.81 -13.65
C LEU A 229 -14.05 -3.91 -13.89
N ALA A 230 -15.08 -4.38 -14.62
CA ALA A 230 -16.32 -3.64 -14.86
C ALA A 230 -17.07 -3.34 -13.55
N GLN A 231 -17.18 -4.32 -12.65
CA GLN A 231 -17.82 -4.13 -11.33
C GLN A 231 -17.02 -3.14 -10.45
N THR A 232 -15.70 -3.17 -10.52
CA THR A 232 -14.82 -2.23 -9.84
C THR A 232 -15.04 -0.80 -10.35
N ILE A 233 -15.12 -0.61 -11.69
CA ILE A 233 -15.41 0.69 -12.32
C ILE A 233 -16.77 1.22 -11.87
N ALA A 234 -17.81 0.37 -11.90
CA ALA A 234 -19.15 0.74 -11.46
C ALA A 234 -19.17 1.21 -9.99
N ALA A 235 -18.50 0.47 -9.09
CA ALA A 235 -18.40 0.84 -7.69
C ALA A 235 -17.62 2.15 -7.45
N LEU A 236 -16.53 2.38 -8.19
CA LEU A 236 -15.77 3.65 -8.11
C LEU A 236 -16.61 4.85 -8.60
N ARG A 237 -17.46 4.65 -9.59
CA ARG A 237 -18.42 5.67 -10.06
C ARG A 237 -19.49 5.97 -9.02
N GLU A 238 -20.06 4.92 -8.39
CA GLU A 238 -21.04 5.05 -7.31
C GLU A 238 -20.46 5.78 -6.10
N LEU A 239 -19.20 5.50 -5.73
CA LEU A 239 -18.46 6.18 -4.67
C LEU A 239 -18.10 7.64 -5.03
N VAL A 240 -18.31 8.05 -6.28
CA VAL A 240 -18.05 9.41 -6.80
C VAL A 240 -16.60 9.86 -6.55
N VAL A 241 -15.65 8.94 -6.68
CA VAL A 241 -14.22 9.21 -6.48
C VAL A 241 -13.74 10.30 -7.44
N GLN A 242 -12.97 11.27 -6.95
CA GLN A 242 -12.53 12.43 -7.74
C GLN A 242 -11.10 12.32 -8.25
N LYS A 243 -10.24 11.55 -7.57
CA LYS A 243 -8.85 11.33 -7.96
C LYS A 243 -8.49 9.85 -7.79
N LEU A 244 -7.89 9.28 -8.84
CA LEU A 244 -7.43 7.90 -8.89
C LEU A 244 -5.96 7.87 -9.30
N GLY A 245 -5.09 7.54 -8.36
CA GLY A 245 -3.65 7.35 -8.58
C GLY A 245 -3.28 5.88 -8.40
N LEU A 246 -3.85 5.00 -9.25
CA LEU A 246 -3.62 3.56 -9.13
C LEU A 246 -2.33 3.15 -9.87
N CYS A 247 -1.61 2.18 -9.28
CA CYS A 247 -0.27 1.79 -9.74
C CYS A 247 0.11 0.37 -9.29
N HIS A 248 1.37 -0.01 -9.45
CA HIS A 248 1.98 -1.24 -8.94
C HIS A 248 1.23 -2.51 -9.39
N CYS A 249 0.53 -3.21 -8.50
CA CYS A 249 -0.23 -4.43 -8.80
C CYS A 249 -1.58 -4.18 -9.50
N THR A 250 -1.91 -2.93 -9.86
CA THR A 250 -3.00 -2.63 -10.80
C THR A 250 -2.66 -3.13 -12.20
N ASP A 251 -1.35 -3.06 -12.56
CA ASP A 251 -0.78 -3.46 -13.85
C ASP A 251 -1.33 -2.68 -15.06
N LEU A 252 -0.59 -2.74 -16.18
CA LEU A 252 -0.84 -1.92 -17.37
C LEU A 252 -2.22 -2.13 -18.01
N PRO A 253 -2.74 -3.36 -18.19
CA PRO A 253 -4.05 -3.58 -18.80
C PRO A 253 -5.18 -2.88 -18.01
N ALA A 254 -5.28 -3.13 -16.72
CA ALA A 254 -6.31 -2.50 -15.88
C ALA A 254 -6.12 -0.98 -15.78
N THR A 255 -4.85 -0.53 -15.64
CA THR A 255 -4.51 0.90 -15.62
C THR A 255 -4.98 1.62 -16.89
N SER A 256 -4.79 1.03 -18.07
CA SER A 256 -5.20 1.62 -19.35
C SER A 256 -6.72 1.79 -19.43
N VAL A 257 -7.48 0.78 -19.01
CA VAL A 257 -8.95 0.85 -18.98
C VAL A 257 -9.42 1.90 -17.99
N LEU A 258 -8.85 1.92 -16.76
CA LEU A 258 -9.22 2.89 -15.74
C LEU A 258 -8.88 4.33 -16.16
N ALA A 259 -7.74 4.55 -16.83
CA ALA A 259 -7.36 5.85 -17.34
C ALA A 259 -8.35 6.35 -18.42
N GLN A 260 -8.81 5.47 -19.31
CA GLN A 260 -9.83 5.79 -20.30
C GLN A 260 -11.19 6.10 -19.66
N GLU A 261 -11.62 5.29 -18.66
CA GLU A 261 -12.92 5.41 -18.01
C GLU A 261 -13.06 6.63 -17.11
N PHE A 262 -11.98 7.05 -16.46
CA PHE A 262 -11.98 8.14 -15.49
C PHE A 262 -11.36 9.45 -16.01
N GLY A 263 -10.68 9.42 -17.16
CA GLY A 263 -10.14 10.60 -17.81
C GLY A 263 -9.27 11.47 -16.86
N GLU A 264 -9.57 12.76 -16.74
CA GLU A 264 -8.82 13.72 -15.91
C GLU A 264 -8.82 13.39 -14.40
N LYS A 265 -9.66 12.48 -13.94
CA LYS A 265 -9.65 12.01 -12.56
C LYS A 265 -8.54 10.99 -12.32
N PHE A 266 -8.08 10.31 -13.36
CA PHE A 266 -7.00 9.34 -13.29
C PHE A 266 -5.65 10.01 -13.50
N PHE A 267 -4.64 9.58 -12.74
CA PHE A 267 -3.24 9.94 -12.97
C PHE A 267 -2.33 8.73 -12.72
N PHE A 268 -1.25 8.65 -13.49
CA PHE A 268 -0.23 7.61 -13.31
C PHE A 268 0.62 7.93 -12.08
N ASN A 269 0.55 7.07 -11.07
CA ASN A 269 1.25 7.28 -9.81
C ASN A 269 2.63 6.58 -9.80
N ASN A 270 3.47 6.90 -10.77
CA ASN A 270 4.81 6.34 -10.95
C ASN A 270 5.79 6.83 -9.88
N ALA A 271 6.96 6.15 -9.75
CA ALA A 271 8.05 6.60 -8.89
C ALA A 271 8.46 8.04 -9.24
N GLY A 272 8.54 8.90 -8.25
CA GLY A 272 8.79 10.33 -8.39
C GLY A 272 7.54 11.20 -8.56
N ASN A 273 6.33 10.62 -8.67
CA ASN A 273 5.11 11.39 -8.73
C ASN A 273 4.83 12.11 -7.39
N ILE A 274 4.40 13.36 -7.49
CA ILE A 274 4.02 14.19 -6.33
C ILE A 274 2.64 14.76 -6.59
N THR A 275 1.72 14.52 -5.65
CA THR A 275 0.37 15.09 -5.65
C THR A 275 0.07 15.77 -4.32
N GLN A 276 -0.77 16.81 -4.35
CA GLN A 276 -1.16 17.52 -3.13
C GLN A 276 -2.55 18.14 -3.26
N TRP A 277 -3.25 18.24 -2.15
CA TRP A 277 -4.52 18.94 -2.03
C TRP A 277 -4.77 19.43 -0.59
N PRO A 278 -5.61 20.48 -0.40
CA PRO A 278 -5.90 21.08 0.90
C PRO A 278 -6.73 20.19 1.84
#